data_66764713ba7d217c36aee6e336ac4fa1
#
_entry.id   66764713ba7d217c36aee6e336ac4fa1
#
_cell.length_a   1.000
_cell.length_b   1.000
_cell.length_c   1.000
_cell.angle_alpha   90.00
_cell.angle_beta   90.00
_cell.angle_gamma   90.00
#
_symmetry.space_group_name_H-M   'P 1'
#
loop_
_entity.id
_entity.type
_entity.pdbx_description
1 polymer ?
#
loop_
_entity_poly.entity_id
_entity_poly.type
_entity_poly.pdbx_seq_one_letter_code
_entity_poly.pdbx_strand_id
1 'polypeptide(L)'
;ADVWKTTPFITLILLAGLQTIPEDLYAAFRLEGGSAFQTLRRVTIPLLMPYILLSLLFRMAQAFGVFDLIQVLTGGGPAGSTESLALYAYLNGMRFLDFGYSATVMVGGFLLLTALILLGALLLRMTGALRAMQP
;
A
#
# COMPACT_ATOMS: atom_id res chain seq x y z
N ALA A 1 2.85 -15.28 -5.51
CA ALA A 1 1.38 -15.36 -5.57
C ALA A 1 0.73 -14.04 -5.16
N ASP A 2 1.11 -13.41 -4.04
CA ASP A 2 0.49 -12.17 -3.54
C ASP A 2 0.64 -10.98 -4.50
N VAL A 3 1.82 -10.78 -5.08
CA VAL A 3 2.05 -9.73 -6.10
C VAL A 3 1.11 -9.92 -7.29
N TRP A 4 0.94 -11.14 -7.78
CA TRP A 4 0.03 -11.45 -8.88
C TRP A 4 -1.43 -11.10 -8.55
N LYS A 5 -1.88 -11.42 -7.34
CA LYS A 5 -3.24 -11.15 -6.85
C LYS A 5 -3.53 -9.64 -6.74
N THR A 6 -2.55 -8.83 -6.31
CA THR A 6 -2.77 -7.42 -5.96
C THR A 6 -2.40 -6.43 -7.07
N THR A 7 -1.55 -6.83 -8.02
CA THR A 7 -1.12 -5.97 -9.14
C THR A 7 -2.29 -5.39 -9.95
N PRO A 8 -3.31 -6.18 -10.35
CA PRO A 8 -4.42 -5.63 -11.14
C PRO A 8 -5.17 -4.51 -10.42
N PHE A 9 -5.38 -4.65 -9.12
CA PHE A 9 -6.08 -3.66 -8.31
C PHE A 9 -5.30 -2.33 -8.22
N ILE A 10 -4.00 -2.40 -7.95
CA ILE A 10 -3.13 -1.21 -7.92
C ILE A 10 -3.06 -0.56 -9.30
N THR A 11 -2.96 -1.36 -10.35
CA THR A 11 -2.94 -0.86 -11.74
C THR A 11 -4.20 -0.08 -12.07
N LEU A 12 -5.37 -0.56 -11.65
CA LEU A 12 -6.64 0.15 -11.88
C LEU A 12 -6.69 1.49 -11.14
N ILE A 13 -6.21 1.56 -9.89
CA ILE A 13 -6.15 2.83 -9.14
C ILE A 13 -5.24 3.84 -9.85
N LEU A 14 -4.05 3.40 -10.27
CA LEU A 14 -3.09 4.27 -10.94
C LEU A 14 -3.58 4.68 -12.34
N LEU A 15 -4.25 3.78 -13.06
CA LEU A 15 -4.85 4.07 -14.36
C LEU A 15 -5.96 5.11 -14.24
N ALA A 16 -6.84 4.96 -13.23
CA ALA A 16 -7.86 5.96 -12.94
C ALA A 16 -7.23 7.34 -12.62
N GLY A 17 -6.14 7.34 -11.84
CA GLY A 17 -5.38 8.56 -11.57
C GLY A 17 -4.78 9.19 -12.84
N LEU A 18 -4.22 8.39 -13.74
CA LEU A 18 -3.68 8.88 -15.02
C LEU A 18 -4.76 9.54 -15.88
N GLN A 19 -5.97 9.00 -15.90
CA GLN A 19 -7.09 9.53 -16.68
C GLN A 19 -7.60 10.89 -16.17
N THR A 20 -7.28 11.26 -14.92
CA THR A 20 -7.66 12.58 -14.38
C THR A 20 -6.71 13.69 -14.79
N ILE A 21 -5.55 13.37 -15.37
CA ILE A 21 -4.56 14.35 -15.81
C ILE A 21 -4.95 14.87 -17.20
N PRO A 22 -5.20 16.20 -17.35
CA PRO A 22 -5.56 16.78 -18.64
C PRO A 22 -4.44 16.59 -19.69
N GLU A 23 -4.80 16.20 -20.90
CA GLU A 23 -3.84 16.04 -22.01
C GLU A 23 -3.10 17.33 -22.37
N ASP A 24 -3.75 18.48 -22.15
CA ASP A 24 -3.19 19.80 -22.42
C ASP A 24 -1.89 20.05 -21.64
N LEU A 25 -1.75 19.50 -20.41
CA LEU A 25 -0.52 19.60 -19.63
C LEU A 25 0.65 18.87 -20.31
N TYR A 26 0.37 17.73 -20.91
CA TYR A 26 1.39 16.99 -21.67
C TYR A 26 1.77 17.71 -22.96
N ALA A 27 0.79 18.31 -23.64
CA ALA A 27 1.02 19.09 -24.85
C ALA A 27 1.87 20.35 -24.54
N ALA A 28 1.49 21.11 -23.52
CA ALA A 28 2.22 22.31 -23.09
C ALA A 28 3.69 21.99 -22.73
N PHE A 29 3.91 20.93 -21.94
CA PHE A 29 5.27 20.55 -21.54
C PHE A 29 6.14 20.06 -22.70
N ARG A 30 5.53 19.45 -23.72
CA ARG A 30 6.26 19.08 -24.97
C ARG A 30 6.64 20.30 -25.80
N LEU A 31 5.79 21.31 -25.84
CA LEU A 31 6.09 22.58 -26.53
C LEU A 31 7.27 23.32 -25.89
N GLU A 32 7.46 23.18 -24.58
CA GLU A 32 8.61 23.70 -23.85
C GLU A 32 9.91 22.87 -24.06
N GLY A 33 9.87 21.85 -24.92
CA GLY A 33 11.02 20.98 -25.20
C GLY A 33 11.28 19.90 -24.16
N GLY A 34 10.31 19.59 -23.30
CA GLY A 34 10.42 18.57 -22.28
C GLY A 34 10.56 17.16 -22.87
N SER A 35 11.55 16.39 -22.40
CA SER A 35 11.69 14.98 -22.75
C SER A 35 10.63 14.10 -22.06
N ALA A 36 10.37 12.89 -22.60
CA ALA A 36 9.41 11.94 -21.99
C ALA A 36 9.74 11.62 -20.53
N PHE A 37 11.00 11.50 -20.16
CA PHE A 37 11.45 11.25 -18.80
C PHE A 37 11.20 12.46 -17.88
N GLN A 38 11.42 13.67 -18.40
CA GLN A 38 11.12 14.90 -17.66
C GLN A 38 9.62 15.08 -17.46
N THR A 39 8.80 14.76 -18.45
CA THR A 39 7.33 14.74 -18.36
C THR A 39 6.86 13.79 -17.27
N LEU A 40 7.39 12.56 -17.26
CA LEU A 40 7.07 11.57 -16.21
C LEU A 40 7.39 12.11 -14.82
N ARG A 41 8.59 12.67 -14.63
CA ARG A 41 9.07 13.09 -13.30
C ARG A 41 8.48 14.40 -12.82
N ARG A 42 8.20 15.36 -13.72
CA ARG A 42 7.76 16.72 -13.35
C ARG A 42 6.25 16.93 -13.45
N VAL A 43 5.57 16.15 -14.28
CA VAL A 43 4.13 16.28 -14.52
C VAL A 43 3.40 15.05 -13.98
N THR A 44 3.70 13.87 -14.50
CA THR A 44 2.93 12.66 -14.21
C THR A 44 3.06 12.22 -12.75
N ILE A 45 4.27 12.05 -12.22
CA ILE A 45 4.47 11.54 -10.85
C ILE A 45 3.90 12.48 -9.80
N PRO A 46 4.10 13.80 -9.83
CA PRO A 46 3.51 14.69 -8.83
C PRO A 46 1.98 14.68 -8.83
N LEU A 47 1.36 14.68 -10.01
CA LEU A 47 -0.11 14.63 -10.13
C LEU A 47 -0.70 13.27 -9.76
N LEU A 48 0.06 12.19 -9.95
CA LEU A 48 -0.32 10.84 -9.52
C LEU A 48 -0.07 10.57 -8.03
N MET A 49 0.64 11.43 -7.31
CA MET A 49 1.03 11.22 -5.92
C MET A 49 -0.16 10.84 -5.02
N PRO A 50 -1.35 11.50 -5.06
CA PRO A 50 -2.49 11.09 -4.24
C PRO A 50 -2.94 9.65 -4.53
N TYR A 51 -2.94 9.21 -5.78
CA TYR A 51 -3.31 7.85 -6.16
C TYR A 51 -2.26 6.82 -5.77
N ILE A 52 -0.97 7.18 -5.84
CA ILE A 52 0.13 6.35 -5.35
C ILE A 52 0.00 6.17 -3.83
N LEU A 53 -0.27 7.23 -3.08
CA LEU A 53 -0.46 7.16 -1.64
C LEU A 53 -1.68 6.32 -1.26
N LEU A 54 -2.78 6.49 -1.98
CA LEU A 54 -3.99 5.69 -1.78
C LEU A 54 -3.71 4.20 -2.03
N SER A 55 -3.05 3.87 -3.14
CA SER A 55 -2.68 2.48 -3.46
C SER A 55 -1.73 1.88 -2.44
N LEU A 56 -0.79 2.67 -1.91
CA LEU A 56 0.13 2.25 -0.86
C LEU A 56 -0.60 1.96 0.45
N LEU A 57 -1.54 2.82 0.86
CA LEU A 57 -2.37 2.60 2.04
C LEU A 57 -3.17 1.30 1.95
N PHE A 58 -3.84 1.07 0.81
CA PHE A 58 -4.55 -0.19 0.58
C PHE A 58 -3.61 -1.39 0.62
N ARG A 59 -2.41 -1.25 0.03
CA ARG A 59 -1.42 -2.32 0.03
C ARG A 59 -0.91 -2.66 1.42
N MET A 60 -0.67 -1.66 2.25
CA MET A 60 -0.27 -1.88 3.64
C MET A 60 -1.36 -2.59 4.44
N ALA A 61 -2.62 -2.16 4.31
CA ALA A 61 -3.74 -2.80 4.97
C ALA A 61 -3.93 -4.26 4.52
N GLN A 62 -3.84 -4.54 3.21
CA GLN A 62 -3.93 -5.90 2.67
C GLN A 62 -2.75 -6.77 3.10
N ALA A 63 -1.53 -6.24 3.13
CA ALA A 63 -0.35 -6.99 3.54
C ALA A 63 -0.42 -7.41 5.00
N PHE A 64 -0.99 -6.58 5.87
CA PHE A 64 -1.22 -6.91 7.26
C PHE A 64 -2.22 -8.06 7.45
N GLY A 65 -3.28 -8.11 6.62
CA GLY A 65 -4.33 -9.12 6.66
C GLY A 65 -4.05 -10.38 5.83
N VAL A 66 -2.83 -10.58 5.31
CA VAL A 66 -2.51 -11.79 4.52
C VAL A 66 -2.58 -13.03 5.40
N PHE A 67 -3.66 -13.78 5.25
CA PHE A 67 -3.94 -15.02 5.96
C PHE A 67 -4.17 -16.18 4.98
N ASP A 68 -5.17 -16.02 4.10
CA ASP A 68 -5.68 -17.05 3.18
C ASP A 68 -4.58 -17.66 2.32
N LEU A 69 -3.77 -16.82 1.72
CA LEU A 69 -2.70 -17.25 0.82
C LEU A 69 -1.67 -18.12 1.52
N ILE A 70 -1.22 -17.70 2.71
CA ILE A 70 -0.19 -18.41 3.48
C ILE A 70 -0.77 -19.71 4.05
N GLN A 71 -2.00 -19.65 4.57
CA GLN A 71 -2.69 -20.82 5.11
C GLN A 71 -2.84 -21.91 4.07
N VAL A 72 -3.22 -21.56 2.83
CA VAL A 72 -3.47 -22.53 1.76
C VAL A 72 -2.18 -23.04 1.12
N LEU A 73 -1.20 -22.16 0.90
CA LEU A 73 0.02 -22.53 0.19
C LEU A 73 1.07 -23.23 1.06
N THR A 74 1.26 -22.77 2.28
CA THR A 74 2.36 -23.24 3.14
C THR A 74 1.92 -23.69 4.53
N GLY A 75 0.71 -23.33 4.97
CA GLY A 75 0.24 -23.59 6.33
C GLY A 75 1.11 -22.97 7.42
N GLY A 76 1.93 -21.93 7.08
CA GLY A 76 2.92 -21.34 7.97
C GLY A 76 4.30 -22.02 7.96
N GLY A 77 4.45 -23.18 7.27
CA GLY A 77 5.66 -24.00 7.31
C GLY A 77 6.78 -23.59 6.35
N PRO A 78 7.99 -24.22 6.48
CA PRO A 78 8.41 -25.07 7.58
C PRO A 78 8.72 -24.27 8.85
N ALA A 79 8.44 -24.85 10.00
CA ALA A 79 8.77 -24.31 11.34
C ALA A 79 8.35 -22.85 11.58
N GLY A 80 7.18 -22.42 11.08
CA GLY A 80 6.69 -21.06 11.25
C GLY A 80 7.35 -19.99 10.36
N SER A 81 8.27 -20.38 9.46
CA SER A 81 9.07 -19.43 8.68
C SER A 81 8.27 -18.55 7.70
N THR A 82 7.06 -18.95 7.38
CA THR A 82 6.16 -18.22 6.47
C THR A 82 4.91 -17.68 7.18
N GLU A 83 4.84 -17.75 8.51
CA GLU A 83 3.71 -17.25 9.26
C GLU A 83 3.60 -15.72 9.15
N SER A 84 2.42 -15.24 8.75
CA SER A 84 2.05 -13.84 8.93
C SER A 84 1.47 -13.61 10.32
N LEU A 85 1.40 -12.34 10.74
CA LEU A 85 0.80 -11.99 12.03
C LEU A 85 -0.66 -12.47 12.13
N ALA A 86 -1.41 -12.40 11.03
CA ALA A 86 -2.79 -12.88 10.95
C ALA A 86 -2.89 -14.41 11.11
N LEU A 87 -2.00 -15.17 10.46
CA LEU A 87 -1.95 -16.61 10.61
C LEU A 87 -1.52 -17.02 12.02
N TYR A 88 -0.52 -16.34 12.57
CA TYR A 88 -0.04 -16.58 13.93
C TYR A 88 -1.14 -16.35 14.98
N ALA A 89 -1.89 -15.25 14.88
CA ALA A 89 -3.02 -14.98 15.74
C ALA A 89 -4.13 -16.04 15.60
N TYR A 90 -4.42 -16.45 14.37
CA TYR A 90 -5.42 -17.50 14.10
C TYR A 90 -5.02 -18.84 14.74
N LEU A 91 -3.78 -19.26 14.60
CA LEU A 91 -3.30 -20.51 15.19
C LEU A 91 -3.37 -20.48 16.72
N ASN A 92 -3.01 -19.35 17.34
CA ASN A 92 -3.13 -19.22 18.79
C ASN A 92 -4.59 -19.22 19.25
N GLY A 93 -5.48 -18.54 18.55
CA GLY A 93 -6.89 -18.50 18.91
C GLY A 93 -7.65 -19.82 18.66
N MET A 94 -7.47 -20.41 17.47
CA MET A 94 -8.27 -21.56 17.05
C MET A 94 -7.64 -22.93 17.36
N ARG A 95 -6.31 -23.02 17.29
CA ARG A 95 -5.60 -24.28 17.52
C ARG A 95 -5.23 -24.48 18.98
N PHE A 96 -4.80 -23.41 19.65
CA PHE A 96 -4.41 -23.46 21.05
C PHE A 96 -5.51 -22.95 22.02
N LEU A 97 -6.64 -22.45 21.48
CA LEU A 97 -7.78 -21.93 22.23
C LEU A 97 -7.46 -20.76 23.16
N ASP A 98 -6.34 -20.05 22.88
CA ASP A 98 -5.94 -18.87 23.62
C ASP A 98 -6.45 -17.60 22.90
N PHE A 99 -7.74 -17.33 23.08
CA PHE A 99 -8.39 -16.17 22.46
C PHE A 99 -7.88 -14.84 23.01
N GLY A 100 -7.49 -14.79 24.30
CA GLY A 100 -6.95 -13.57 24.91
C GLY A 100 -5.64 -13.15 24.30
N TYR A 101 -4.71 -14.09 24.13
CA TYR A 101 -3.43 -13.84 23.49
C TYR A 101 -3.59 -13.51 21.99
N SER A 102 -4.42 -14.27 21.28
CA SER A 102 -4.73 -14.03 19.87
C SER A 102 -5.28 -12.62 19.64
N ALA A 103 -6.25 -12.19 20.45
CA ALA A 103 -6.81 -10.84 20.37
C ALA A 103 -5.74 -9.77 20.66
N THR A 104 -4.89 -9.98 21.65
CA THR A 104 -3.79 -9.05 21.99
C THR A 104 -2.82 -8.89 20.81
N VAL A 105 -2.43 -9.98 20.15
CA VAL A 105 -1.57 -9.96 18.99
C VAL A 105 -2.19 -9.17 17.83
N MET A 106 -3.49 -9.38 17.56
CA MET A 106 -4.20 -8.66 16.49
C MET A 106 -4.35 -7.18 16.78
N VAL A 107 -4.71 -6.81 18.00
CA VAL A 107 -4.81 -5.40 18.43
C VAL A 107 -3.44 -4.71 18.39
N GLY A 108 -2.41 -5.36 18.90
CA GLY A 108 -1.04 -4.85 18.85
C GLY A 108 -0.56 -4.60 17.42
N GLY A 109 -0.82 -5.56 16.53
CA GLY A 109 -0.51 -5.43 15.11
C GLY A 109 -1.29 -4.30 14.44
N PHE A 110 -2.59 -4.15 14.74
CA PHE A 110 -3.41 -3.06 14.22
C PHE A 110 -2.89 -1.69 14.68
N LEU A 111 -2.53 -1.55 15.94
CA LEU A 111 -1.94 -0.32 16.47
C LEU A 111 -0.60 0.01 15.80
N LEU A 112 0.24 -1.00 15.59
CA LEU A 112 1.52 -0.85 14.91
C LEU A 112 1.31 -0.39 13.45
N LEU A 113 0.38 -1.01 12.73
CA LEU A 113 0.04 -0.61 11.36
C LEU A 113 -0.46 0.83 11.31
N THR A 114 -1.37 1.19 12.22
CA THR A 114 -1.91 2.55 12.31
C THR A 114 -0.79 3.57 12.61
N ALA A 115 0.12 3.25 13.53
CA ALA A 115 1.26 4.10 13.85
C ALA A 115 2.19 4.28 12.63
N LEU A 116 2.47 3.23 11.87
CA LEU A 116 3.29 3.30 10.65
C LEU A 116 2.63 4.17 9.57
N ILE A 117 1.32 4.04 9.38
CA ILE A 117 0.56 4.87 8.43
C ILE A 117 0.60 6.34 8.84
N LEU A 118 0.35 6.65 10.12
CA LEU A 118 0.39 8.02 10.64
C LEU A 118 1.80 8.62 10.52
N LEU A 119 2.84 7.84 10.85
CA LEU A 119 4.22 8.27 10.71
C LEU A 119 4.57 8.56 9.23
N GLY A 120 4.17 7.70 8.31
CA GLY A 120 4.34 7.91 6.87
C GLY A 120 3.64 9.18 6.39
N ALA A 121 2.39 9.40 6.82
CA ALA A 121 1.63 10.61 6.49
C ALA A 121 2.29 11.88 7.07
N LEU A 122 2.83 11.80 8.28
CA LEU A 122 3.55 12.91 8.93
C LEU A 122 4.84 13.25 8.18
N LEU A 123 5.64 12.25 7.81
CA LEU A 123 6.86 12.43 7.03
C LEU A 123 6.56 13.08 5.67
N LEU A 124 5.49 12.67 4.99
CA LEU A 124 5.06 13.28 3.74
C LEU A 124 4.63 14.73 3.91
N ARG A 125 3.97 15.07 5.02
CA ARG A 125 3.68 16.48 5.36
C ARG A 125 4.94 17.31 5.57
N MET A 126 5.91 16.77 6.30
CA MET A 126 7.17 17.48 6.59
C MET A 126 8.01 17.71 5.34
N THR A 127 8.03 16.76 4.40
CA THR A 127 8.76 16.88 3.13
C THR A 127 8.09 17.81 2.10
N GLY A 128 6.95 18.41 2.45
CA GLY A 128 6.24 19.33 1.56
C GLY A 128 5.52 18.66 0.38
N ALA A 129 5.58 17.34 0.28
CA ALA A 129 4.94 16.60 -0.81
C ALA A 129 3.41 16.80 -0.84
N LEU A 130 2.79 17.06 0.32
CA LEU A 130 1.35 17.36 0.42
C LEU A 130 1.01 18.83 0.15
N ARG A 131 1.98 19.76 0.20
CA ARG A 131 1.73 21.17 -0.18
C ARG A 131 1.54 21.34 -1.68
N ALA A 132 2.09 20.44 -2.48
CA ALA A 132 1.86 20.42 -3.92
C ALA A 132 0.46 19.92 -4.34
N MET A 133 -0.37 19.48 -3.37
CA MET A 133 -1.72 18.96 -3.60
C MET A 133 -2.83 19.96 -3.25
N GLN A 134 -2.50 21.15 -2.74
CA GLN A 134 -3.50 22.20 -2.52
C GLN A 134 -3.59 23.05 -3.79
N PRO A 135 -4.81 23.22 -4.33
CA PRO A 135 -5.06 24.04 -5.51
C PRO A 135 -4.74 25.52 -5.26
#